data_6a7daaa60aff58b47774f52cb7557683
#
_entry.id   6a7daaa60aff58b47774f52cb7557683
#
_cell.length_a   1.000
_cell.length_b   1.000
_cell.length_c   1.000
_cell.angle_alpha   90.00
_cell.angle_beta   90.00
_cell.angle_gamma   90.00
#
_symmetry.space_group_name_H-M   'P 1'
#
loop_
_entity.id
_entity.type
_entity.pdbx_description
1 polymer ?
#
loop_
_entity_poly.entity_id
_entity_poly.type
_entity_poly.pdbx_seq_one_letter_code
_entity_poly.pdbx_strand_id
1 'polypeptide(L)'
;MRCKSFLALSALTFSFAAAMCSCGGHSGKSGKGADTIALAPCPEFQADSAMNHIHTQCNFGARVMGTEAARQCGDFIVSRFREYGATVTEQKCSVTLYDGTQVPARNIIASINPDQLDRILFCAHWDSRPW
;
A
#
# COMPACT_ATOMS: atom_id res chain seq x y z
N MET A 1 -61.20 -29.39 -2.93
CA MET A 1 -61.25 -29.31 -4.42
C MET A 1 -59.86 -29.56 -4.97
N ARG A 2 -59.78 -30.54 -5.85
CA ARG A 2 -58.53 -31.00 -6.52
C ARG A 2 -58.13 -30.08 -7.65
N CYS A 3 -56.84 -29.92 -7.86
CA CYS A 3 -56.17 -29.89 -9.19
C CYS A 3 -54.66 -29.96 -8.95
N LYS A 4 -54.03 -30.93 -9.15
CA LYS A 4 -53.29 -31.77 -10.11
C LYS A 4 -52.40 -30.95 -11.05
N SER A 5 -51.08 -31.18 -10.82
CA SER A 5 -50.03 -31.59 -11.79
C SER A 5 -49.76 -30.72 -13.01
N PHE A 6 -48.46 -30.38 -13.22
CA PHE A 6 -47.69 -30.99 -14.28
C PHE A 6 -46.19 -30.71 -14.12
N LEU A 7 -45.40 -31.78 -14.14
CA LEU A 7 -43.96 -31.79 -14.32
C LEU A 7 -43.56 -31.19 -15.69
N ALA A 8 -42.49 -30.45 -15.73
CA ALA A 8 -41.65 -30.37 -16.91
C ALA A 8 -40.19 -30.33 -16.46
N LEU A 9 -39.60 -31.49 -16.56
CA LEU A 9 -38.17 -31.78 -16.41
C LEU A 9 -37.46 -31.28 -17.67
N SER A 10 -36.68 -30.20 -17.58
CA SER A 10 -35.80 -29.78 -18.67
C SER A 10 -34.36 -29.84 -18.14
N ALA A 11 -33.70 -30.99 -18.46
CA ALA A 11 -32.29 -31.18 -18.24
C ALA A 11 -31.49 -30.36 -19.25
N LEU A 12 -30.90 -29.25 -18.79
CA LEU A 12 -29.95 -28.49 -19.58
C LEU A 12 -28.53 -28.92 -19.14
N THR A 13 -27.97 -29.88 -19.90
CA THR A 13 -26.58 -30.29 -19.78
C THR A 13 -25.67 -29.17 -20.28
N PHE A 14 -25.06 -28.45 -19.35
CA PHE A 14 -24.05 -27.45 -19.68
C PHE A 14 -22.69 -28.15 -19.81
N SER A 15 -22.29 -28.44 -21.05
CA SER A 15 -20.94 -28.94 -21.36
C SER A 15 -19.92 -27.83 -21.11
N PHE A 16 -19.16 -27.98 -20.02
CA PHE A 16 -18.02 -27.11 -19.72
C PHE A 16 -16.81 -27.58 -20.54
N ALA A 17 -16.62 -26.94 -21.70
CA ALA A 17 -15.40 -27.12 -22.49
C ALA A 17 -14.25 -26.36 -21.80
N ALA A 18 -13.38 -27.09 -21.10
CA ALA A 18 -12.14 -26.55 -20.56
C ALA A 18 -11.18 -26.23 -21.72
N ALA A 19 -11.11 -24.96 -22.09
CA ALA A 19 -10.06 -24.45 -22.98
C ALA A 19 -8.77 -24.34 -22.16
N MET A 20 -7.90 -25.35 -22.27
CA MET A 20 -6.52 -25.31 -21.84
C MET A 20 -5.78 -24.29 -22.73
N CYS A 21 -5.66 -23.04 -22.25
CA CYS A 21 -4.79 -22.06 -22.89
C CYS A 21 -3.34 -22.43 -22.55
N SER A 22 -2.72 -23.23 -23.44
CA SER A 22 -1.29 -23.51 -23.41
C SER A 22 -0.54 -22.19 -23.65
N CYS A 23 0.26 -21.75 -22.69
CA CYS A 23 1.26 -20.69 -22.89
C CYS A 23 2.31 -21.18 -23.88
N GLY A 24 2.02 -21.05 -25.17
CA GLY A 24 3.01 -21.21 -26.23
C GLY A 24 4.03 -20.09 -26.15
N GLY A 25 5.28 -20.44 -25.83
CA GLY A 25 6.40 -19.52 -25.89
C GLY A 25 6.53 -18.89 -27.26
N HIS A 26 6.27 -17.60 -27.35
CA HIS A 26 6.60 -16.81 -28.53
C HIS A 26 8.11 -16.58 -28.51
N SER A 27 8.83 -17.32 -29.34
CA SER A 27 10.18 -16.96 -29.79
C SER A 27 10.06 -15.70 -30.65
N GLY A 28 9.97 -14.54 -29.98
CA GLY A 28 10.02 -13.24 -30.64
C GLY A 28 11.40 -13.02 -31.22
N LYS A 29 11.44 -12.87 -32.54
CA LYS A 29 12.59 -12.40 -33.30
C LYS A 29 13.16 -11.16 -32.60
N SER A 30 14.47 -11.22 -32.28
CA SER A 30 15.25 -10.06 -31.86
C SER A 30 15.07 -8.90 -32.86
N GLY A 31 14.16 -8.00 -32.54
CA GLY A 31 14.04 -6.71 -33.23
C GLY A 31 15.22 -5.84 -32.81
N LYS A 32 15.94 -5.34 -33.80
CA LYS A 32 16.98 -4.31 -33.65
C LYS A 32 16.41 -3.08 -32.96
N GLY A 33 17.14 -2.57 -31.96
CA GLY A 33 16.91 -1.25 -31.39
C GLY A 33 16.00 -1.26 -30.15
N ALA A 34 16.42 -1.91 -29.06
CA ALA A 34 16.03 -1.41 -27.76
C ALA A 34 16.81 -0.10 -27.57
N ASP A 35 16.12 1.03 -27.72
CA ASP A 35 16.62 2.30 -27.22
C ASP A 35 16.95 2.08 -25.75
N THR A 36 18.24 2.04 -25.44
CA THR A 36 18.70 1.92 -24.06
C THR A 36 18.32 3.24 -23.39
N ILE A 37 17.19 3.25 -22.71
CA ILE A 37 16.80 4.41 -21.89
C ILE A 37 17.95 4.57 -20.88
N ALA A 38 18.74 5.61 -21.04
CA ALA A 38 19.76 5.97 -20.07
C ALA A 38 19.02 6.30 -18.77
N LEU A 39 19.16 5.44 -17.78
CA LEU A 39 18.63 5.70 -16.45
C LEU A 39 19.32 6.92 -15.85
N ALA A 40 18.56 7.81 -15.26
CA ALA A 40 19.12 8.93 -14.51
C ALA A 40 20.05 8.38 -13.40
N PRO A 41 21.16 9.08 -13.09
CA PRO A 41 22.03 8.67 -12.01
C PRO A 41 21.22 8.61 -10.69
N CYS A 42 21.27 7.45 -10.04
CA CYS A 42 20.58 7.23 -8.76
C CYS A 42 21.63 7.31 -7.64
N PRO A 43 21.37 8.03 -6.55
CA PRO A 43 22.23 8.00 -5.37
C PRO A 43 22.36 6.58 -4.82
N GLU A 44 23.50 6.28 -4.21
CA GLU A 44 23.69 5.01 -3.52
C GLU A 44 22.75 4.90 -2.31
N PHE A 45 22.15 3.72 -2.12
CA PHE A 45 21.28 3.46 -0.98
C PHE A 45 22.08 3.40 0.32
N GLN A 46 21.71 4.24 1.29
CA GLN A 46 22.38 4.35 2.59
C GLN A 46 21.72 3.41 3.61
N ALA A 47 22.17 2.15 3.63
CA ALA A 47 21.58 1.10 4.47
C ALA A 47 21.62 1.44 5.97
N ASP A 48 22.74 1.99 6.44
CA ASP A 48 22.91 2.37 7.86
C ASP A 48 21.95 3.48 8.25
N SER A 49 21.75 4.48 7.40
CA SER A 49 20.78 5.54 7.62
C SER A 49 19.35 5.01 7.69
N ALA A 50 19.00 4.11 6.78
CA ALA A 50 17.68 3.47 6.79
C ALA A 50 17.47 2.65 8.07
N MET A 51 18.47 1.88 8.50
CA MET A 51 18.41 1.09 9.73
C MET A 51 18.31 1.98 10.98
N ASN A 52 19.03 3.09 11.03
CA ASN A 52 18.94 4.06 12.12
C ASN A 52 17.53 4.68 12.24
N HIS A 53 16.83 4.91 11.13
CA HIS A 53 15.44 5.36 11.18
C HIS A 53 14.51 4.29 11.77
N ILE A 54 14.73 3.01 11.45
CA ILE A 54 13.97 1.89 12.03
C ILE A 54 14.22 1.82 13.53
N HIS A 55 15.48 1.83 13.96
CA HIS A 55 15.84 1.80 15.39
C HIS A 55 15.22 2.98 16.15
N THR A 56 15.30 4.18 15.61
CA THR A 56 14.70 5.36 16.25
C THR A 56 13.18 5.20 16.42
N GLN A 57 12.48 4.71 15.40
CA GLN A 57 11.05 4.44 15.51
C GLN A 57 10.72 3.36 16.55
N CYS A 58 11.54 2.30 16.63
CA CYS A 58 11.37 1.25 17.64
C CYS A 58 11.63 1.76 19.07
N ASN A 59 12.57 2.68 19.24
CA ASN A 59 12.93 3.24 20.56
C ASN A 59 11.82 4.09 21.19
N PHE A 60 10.85 4.59 20.42
CA PHE A 60 9.65 5.21 20.99
C PHE A 60 8.73 4.20 21.70
N GLY A 61 8.92 2.89 21.47
CA GLY A 61 8.08 1.82 22.02
C GLY A 61 6.88 1.50 21.14
N ALA A 62 5.85 0.89 21.73
CA ALA A 62 4.63 0.53 21.02
C ALA A 62 3.86 1.78 20.58
N ARG A 63 3.75 1.97 19.27
CA ARG A 63 3.12 3.14 18.66
C ARG A 63 1.61 2.93 18.47
N VAL A 64 0.95 2.50 19.54
CA VAL A 64 -0.50 2.30 19.54
C VAL A 64 -1.20 3.65 19.37
N MET A 65 -2.22 3.70 18.52
CA MET A 65 -2.99 4.92 18.29
C MET A 65 -3.45 5.56 19.60
N GLY A 66 -3.32 6.88 19.71
CA GLY A 66 -3.68 7.65 20.92
C GLY A 66 -2.62 7.69 22.00
N THR A 67 -1.50 6.95 21.89
CA THR A 67 -0.42 6.97 22.88
C THR A 67 0.60 8.07 22.59
N GLU A 68 1.36 8.43 23.64
CA GLU A 68 2.45 9.40 23.51
C GLU A 68 3.57 8.87 22.59
N ALA A 69 3.86 7.55 22.62
CA ALA A 69 4.80 6.92 21.71
C ALA A 69 4.40 7.09 20.24
N ALA A 70 3.11 6.91 19.92
CA ALA A 70 2.59 7.17 18.59
C ALA A 70 2.74 8.64 18.20
N ARG A 71 2.42 9.57 19.10
CA ARG A 71 2.57 11.01 18.85
C ARG A 71 4.01 11.37 18.53
N GLN A 72 4.97 10.97 19.40
CA GLN A 72 6.39 11.27 19.24
C GLN A 72 6.99 10.65 17.97
N CYS A 73 6.66 9.40 17.67
CA CYS A 73 7.12 8.75 16.44
C CYS A 73 6.58 9.45 15.20
N GLY A 74 5.31 9.83 15.19
CA GLY A 74 4.74 10.58 14.08
C GLY A 74 5.40 11.96 13.89
N ASP A 75 5.72 12.67 14.97
CA ASP A 75 6.44 13.95 14.92
C ASP A 75 7.87 13.75 14.37
N PHE A 76 8.54 12.68 14.77
CA PHE A 76 9.83 12.29 14.20
C PHE A 76 9.73 12.03 12.69
N ILE A 77 8.75 11.25 12.22
CA ILE A 77 8.55 10.97 10.80
C ILE A 77 8.33 12.27 10.01
N VAL A 78 7.47 13.15 10.50
CA VAL A 78 7.21 14.46 9.89
C VAL A 78 8.49 15.29 9.79
N SER A 79 9.29 15.34 10.86
CA SER A 79 10.55 16.11 10.86
C SER A 79 11.55 15.56 9.84
N ARG A 80 11.68 14.22 9.74
CA ARG A 80 12.60 13.61 8.76
C ARG A 80 12.18 13.91 7.32
N PHE A 81 10.90 13.79 6.99
CA PHE A 81 10.43 14.12 5.65
C PHE A 81 10.68 15.59 5.29
N ARG A 82 10.47 16.51 6.24
CA ARG A 82 10.77 17.94 6.02
C ARG A 82 12.26 18.21 5.82
N GLU A 83 13.12 17.53 6.59
CA GLU A 83 14.57 17.63 6.42
C GLU A 83 15.05 17.12 5.06
N TYR A 84 14.35 16.13 4.51
CA TYR A 84 14.61 15.64 3.15
C TYR A 84 13.95 16.49 2.05
N GLY A 85 13.41 17.64 2.40
CA GLY A 85 12.83 18.58 1.44
C GLY A 85 11.43 18.24 0.95
N ALA A 86 10.74 17.29 1.59
CA ALA A 86 9.37 16.97 1.22
C ALA A 86 8.37 18.01 1.74
N THR A 87 7.34 18.27 0.96
CA THR A 87 6.14 18.96 1.42
C THR A 87 5.29 17.98 2.22
N VAL A 88 5.06 18.24 3.50
CA VAL A 88 4.36 17.33 4.41
C VAL A 88 2.98 17.84 4.75
N THR A 89 1.96 17.02 4.51
CA THR A 89 0.58 17.23 4.94
C THR A 89 0.21 16.18 5.99
N GLU A 90 -0.37 16.60 7.10
CA GLU A 90 -0.86 15.74 8.15
C GLU A 90 -2.40 15.73 8.13
N GLN A 91 -2.99 14.56 7.87
CA GLN A 91 -4.43 14.35 8.00
C GLN A 91 -4.72 13.81 9.39
N LYS A 92 -5.26 14.67 10.26
CA LYS A 92 -5.64 14.31 11.63
C LYS A 92 -7.15 14.05 11.70
N CYS A 93 -7.51 12.92 12.32
CA CYS A 93 -8.91 12.54 12.54
C CYS A 93 -9.06 11.85 13.90
N SER A 94 -10.28 11.59 14.29
CA SER A 94 -10.63 10.73 15.41
C SER A 94 -11.21 9.42 14.87
N VAL A 95 -10.76 8.29 15.37
CA VAL A 95 -11.31 6.98 15.04
C VAL A 95 -11.92 6.33 16.28
N THR A 96 -12.99 5.58 16.10
CA THR A 96 -13.63 4.82 17.16
C THR A 96 -13.09 3.40 17.13
N LEU A 97 -12.50 2.96 18.24
CA LEU A 97 -12.02 1.59 18.41
C LEU A 97 -13.19 0.62 18.60
N TYR A 98 -12.90 -0.69 18.59
CA TYR A 98 -13.89 -1.75 18.74
C TYR A 98 -14.64 -1.71 20.09
N ASP A 99 -14.04 -1.14 21.12
CA ASP A 99 -14.61 -0.96 22.47
C ASP A 99 -15.40 0.36 22.62
N GLY A 100 -15.56 1.14 21.53
CA GLY A 100 -16.22 2.43 21.53
C GLY A 100 -15.34 3.61 21.92
N THR A 101 -14.07 3.39 22.33
CA THR A 101 -13.15 4.46 22.68
C THR A 101 -12.77 5.28 21.44
N GLN A 102 -12.80 6.59 21.57
CA GLN A 102 -12.31 7.48 20.52
C GLN A 102 -10.84 7.84 20.75
N VAL A 103 -10.02 7.64 19.71
CA VAL A 103 -8.60 7.94 19.76
C VAL A 103 -8.19 8.81 18.56
N PRO A 104 -7.19 9.69 18.72
CA PRO A 104 -6.65 10.46 17.62
C PRO A 104 -5.88 9.54 16.67
N ALA A 105 -6.13 9.71 15.37
CA ALA A 105 -5.39 9.07 14.29
C ALA A 105 -4.77 10.12 13.38
N ARG A 106 -3.68 9.77 12.71
CA ARG A 106 -2.93 10.68 11.85
C ARG A 106 -2.34 9.94 10.67
N ASN A 107 -2.67 10.39 9.44
CA ASN A 107 -1.94 10.02 8.24
C ASN A 107 -0.91 11.11 7.92
N ILE A 108 0.27 10.69 7.51
CA ILE A 108 1.38 11.57 7.12
C ILE A 108 1.60 11.39 5.63
N ILE A 109 1.41 12.46 4.86
CA ILE A 109 1.60 12.48 3.41
C ILE A 109 2.79 13.36 3.13
N ALA A 110 3.84 12.78 2.57
CA ALA A 110 5.05 13.49 2.16
C ALA A 110 5.13 13.49 0.64
N SER A 111 5.28 14.66 0.03
CA SER A 111 5.36 14.83 -1.42
C SER A 111 6.70 15.44 -1.80
N ILE A 112 7.42 14.76 -2.71
CA ILE A 112 8.64 15.26 -3.35
C ILE A 112 8.25 15.69 -4.77
N ASN A 113 8.69 16.87 -5.19
CA ASN A 113 8.35 17.48 -6.48
C ASN A 113 6.84 17.41 -6.78
N PRO A 114 5.98 18.04 -5.96
CA PRO A 114 4.53 17.90 -6.05
C PRO A 114 3.93 18.34 -7.40
N ASP A 115 4.63 19.18 -8.15
CA ASP A 115 4.18 19.73 -9.44
C ASP A 115 4.41 18.78 -10.63
N GLN A 116 5.11 17.65 -10.42
CA GLN A 116 5.31 16.66 -11.48
C GLN A 116 4.04 15.86 -11.73
N LEU A 117 3.71 15.62 -13.00
CA LEU A 117 2.52 14.85 -13.40
C LEU A 117 2.71 13.35 -13.17
N ASP A 118 3.90 12.83 -13.51
CA ASP A 118 4.24 11.42 -13.30
C ASP A 118 4.68 11.21 -11.86
N ARG A 119 3.89 10.43 -11.12
CA ARG A 119 4.07 10.24 -9.68
C ARG A 119 3.99 8.78 -9.30
N ILE A 120 4.80 8.39 -8.32
CA ILE A 120 4.76 7.08 -7.68
C ILE A 120 4.28 7.27 -6.24
N LEU A 121 3.35 6.44 -5.78
CA LEU A 121 2.86 6.44 -4.41
C LEU A 121 3.44 5.24 -3.66
N PHE A 122 4.13 5.51 -2.55
CA PHE A 122 4.54 4.50 -1.58
C PHE A 122 3.68 4.63 -0.32
N CYS A 123 3.18 3.50 0.18
CA CYS A 123 2.36 3.47 1.38
C CYS A 123 2.93 2.47 2.38
N ALA A 124 2.98 2.86 3.65
CA ALA A 124 3.32 1.99 4.76
C ALA A 124 2.56 2.43 6.01
N HIS A 125 2.12 1.49 6.86
CA HIS A 125 1.65 1.85 8.19
C HIS A 125 2.85 2.07 9.13
N TRP A 126 2.71 2.97 10.07
CA TRP A 126 3.75 3.30 11.05
C TRP A 126 3.32 3.08 12.51
N ASP A 127 2.02 2.90 12.74
CA ASP A 127 1.45 2.52 14.01
C ASP A 127 1.67 1.04 14.33
N SER A 128 1.47 0.64 15.57
CA SER A 128 1.53 -0.74 16.02
C SER A 128 0.26 -1.17 16.74
N ARG A 129 0.05 -2.49 16.80
CA ARG A 129 -1.08 -3.06 17.54
C ARG A 129 -0.88 -2.88 19.05
N PRO A 130 -1.95 -2.83 19.84
CA PRO A 130 -1.86 -2.71 21.30
C PRO A 130 -1.34 -3.98 22.01
N TRP A 131 -1.33 -5.14 21.32
CA TRP A 131 -0.88 -6.47 21.80
C TRP A 131 -0.09 -7.21 20.72
#